data_2e65b42ade75a4dbe2847eabfcec2500
#
_entry.id   2e65b42ade75a4dbe2847eabfcec2500
#
_cell.length_a   1.000
_cell.length_b   1.000
_cell.length_c   1.000
_cell.angle_alpha   90.00
_cell.angle_beta   90.00
_cell.angle_gamma   90.00
#
_symmetry.space_group_name_H-M   'P 1'
#
loop_
_entity.id
_entity.type
_entity.pdbx_description
1 polymer ?
#
loop_
_entity_poly.entity_id
_entity_poly.type
_entity_poly.pdbx_seq_one_letter_code
_entity_poly.pdbx_strand_id
1 'polypeptide(L)'
;MSKILIIEDEETIRRVLNKVLTQENKTYSIVEAVDGVDGISKINSSKFDLILCDIKMPKKDGIEVLKHILKECPNTPTIMISGHGDLETAVESMRLGAFDYISKPPDLNRLLNSVRSALLNNNFVKRGKVKNNKSKEFNI
;
A
#
# COMPACT_ATOMS: atom_id res chain seq x y z
N MET A 1 6.81 -0.24 -16.16
CA MET A 1 5.88 -1.24 -15.57
C MET A 1 5.92 -1.14 -14.05
N SER A 2 4.75 -1.03 -13.44
CA SER A 2 4.69 -0.90 -11.98
C SER A 2 4.43 -2.26 -11.34
N LYS A 3 5.18 -2.56 -10.29
CA LYS A 3 5.06 -3.81 -9.54
C LYS A 3 4.35 -3.51 -8.24
N ILE A 4 3.20 -4.15 -8.02
CA ILE A 4 2.32 -3.87 -6.90
C ILE A 4 2.17 -5.12 -6.06
N LEU A 5 2.34 -4.98 -4.75
CA LEU A 5 2.13 -6.08 -3.80
C LEU A 5 0.79 -5.87 -3.10
N ILE A 6 -0.03 -6.92 -3.07
CA ILE A 6 -1.29 -6.93 -2.33
C ILE A 6 -1.14 -7.90 -1.17
N ILE A 7 -1.29 -7.39 0.05
CA ILE A 7 -1.23 -8.21 1.26
C ILE A 7 -2.63 -8.27 1.86
N GLU A 8 -3.28 -9.39 1.73
CA GLU A 8 -4.67 -9.56 2.11
C GLU A 8 -4.95 -11.02 2.39
N ASP A 9 -5.47 -11.34 3.57
CA ASP A 9 -5.68 -12.74 3.96
C ASP A 9 -6.97 -13.33 3.39
N GLU A 10 -7.94 -12.50 3.02
CA GLU A 10 -9.18 -13.01 2.45
C GLU A 10 -9.03 -13.19 0.94
N GLU A 11 -9.09 -14.43 0.50
CA GLU A 11 -8.83 -14.74 -0.90
C GLU A 11 -9.79 -14.01 -1.85
N THR A 12 -11.07 -13.92 -1.48
CA THR A 12 -12.05 -13.27 -2.32
C THR A 12 -11.69 -11.79 -2.56
N ILE A 13 -11.34 -11.09 -1.48
CA ILE A 13 -10.98 -9.67 -1.59
C ILE A 13 -9.68 -9.54 -2.37
N ARG A 14 -8.70 -10.39 -2.09
CA ARG A 14 -7.42 -10.34 -2.78
C ARG A 14 -7.59 -10.50 -4.28
N ARG A 15 -8.45 -11.43 -4.69
CA ARG A 15 -8.73 -11.65 -6.11
C ARG A 15 -9.41 -10.47 -6.76
N VAL A 16 -10.36 -9.84 -6.06
CA VAL A 16 -11.06 -8.67 -6.58
C VAL A 16 -10.06 -7.53 -6.80
N LEU A 17 -9.20 -7.29 -5.81
CA LEU A 17 -8.20 -6.23 -5.93
C LEU A 17 -7.27 -6.49 -7.11
N ASN A 18 -6.81 -7.72 -7.24
CA ASN A 18 -5.93 -8.09 -8.36
C ASN A 18 -6.63 -7.83 -9.70
N LYS A 19 -7.87 -8.27 -9.82
CA LYS A 19 -8.60 -8.14 -11.07
C LYS A 19 -8.85 -6.68 -11.42
N VAL A 20 -9.24 -5.88 -10.44
CA VAL A 20 -9.51 -4.47 -10.65
C VAL A 20 -8.25 -3.75 -11.14
N LEU A 21 -7.12 -4.04 -10.51
CA LEU A 21 -5.87 -3.39 -10.88
C LEU A 21 -5.37 -3.82 -12.25
N THR A 22 -5.47 -5.11 -12.56
CA THR A 22 -5.00 -5.59 -13.85
C THR A 22 -5.89 -5.12 -14.99
N GLN A 23 -7.17 -4.90 -14.73
CA GLN A 23 -8.07 -4.32 -15.73
C GLN A 23 -7.83 -2.83 -15.90
N GLU A 24 -7.42 -2.16 -14.85
CA GLU A 24 -7.13 -0.74 -14.94
C GLU A 24 -5.92 -0.47 -15.82
N ASN A 25 -4.88 -1.30 -15.69
CA ASN A 25 -3.67 -1.10 -16.46
C ASN A 25 -2.95 -2.43 -16.64
N LYS A 26 -2.85 -2.88 -17.88
CA LYS A 26 -2.27 -4.19 -18.17
C LYS A 26 -0.77 -4.25 -17.94
N THR A 27 -0.13 -3.11 -17.75
CA THR A 27 1.30 -3.10 -17.43
C THR A 27 1.59 -3.28 -15.94
N TYR A 28 0.56 -3.25 -15.10
CA TYR A 28 0.77 -3.52 -13.67
C TYR A 28 1.12 -4.99 -13.47
N SER A 29 2.18 -5.22 -12.71
CA SER A 29 2.58 -6.57 -12.31
C SER A 29 2.15 -6.77 -10.87
N ILE A 30 1.21 -7.68 -10.64
CA ILE A 30 0.60 -7.87 -9.32
C ILE A 30 1.18 -9.10 -8.65
N VAL A 31 1.65 -8.93 -7.42
CA VAL A 31 2.10 -10.02 -6.57
C VAL A 31 1.17 -10.07 -5.37
N GLU A 32 0.78 -11.25 -4.93
CA GLU A 32 -0.14 -11.41 -3.82
C GLU A 32 0.57 -12.06 -2.64
N ALA A 33 0.27 -11.58 -1.44
CA ALA A 33 0.69 -12.19 -0.19
C ALA A 33 -0.54 -12.50 0.63
N VAL A 34 -0.54 -13.63 1.32
CA VAL A 34 -1.73 -14.15 1.97
C VAL A 34 -1.86 -13.72 3.43
N ASP A 35 -0.81 -13.15 4.00
CA ASP A 35 -0.85 -12.60 5.35
C ASP A 35 0.36 -11.70 5.56
N GLY A 36 0.49 -11.16 6.77
CA GLY A 36 1.57 -10.21 7.05
C GLY A 36 2.95 -10.84 7.02
N VAL A 37 3.07 -12.11 7.43
CA VAL A 37 4.36 -12.81 7.39
C VAL A 37 4.79 -13.01 5.94
N ASP A 38 3.87 -13.47 5.11
CA ASP A 38 4.12 -13.65 3.69
C ASP A 38 4.46 -12.32 3.03
N GLY A 39 3.74 -11.27 3.42
CA GLY A 39 3.98 -9.92 2.90
C GLY A 39 5.40 -9.44 3.18
N ILE A 40 5.83 -9.58 4.42
CA ILE A 40 7.18 -9.17 4.81
C ILE A 40 8.23 -9.98 4.07
N SER A 41 8.00 -11.28 3.91
CA SER A 41 8.92 -12.12 3.16
C SER A 41 9.09 -11.60 1.73
N LYS A 42 7.99 -11.24 1.09
CA LYS A 42 8.04 -10.73 -0.28
C LYS A 42 8.67 -9.34 -0.36
N ILE A 43 8.40 -8.49 0.62
CA ILE A 43 9.02 -7.18 0.69
C ILE A 43 10.55 -7.31 0.81
N ASN A 44 11.01 -8.28 1.57
CA ASN A 44 12.44 -8.48 1.77
C ASN A 44 13.13 -9.05 0.54
N SER A 45 12.39 -9.73 -0.33
CA SER A 45 13.01 -10.41 -1.48
C SER A 45 12.83 -9.68 -2.81
N SER A 46 12.00 -8.63 -2.87
CA SER A 46 11.73 -7.92 -4.10
C SER A 46 11.45 -6.46 -3.82
N LYS A 47 11.54 -5.63 -4.85
CA LYS A 47 11.17 -4.22 -4.75
C LYS A 47 9.81 -4.02 -5.38
N PHE A 48 9.01 -3.20 -4.74
CA PHE A 48 7.67 -2.88 -5.22
C PHE A 48 7.52 -1.38 -5.40
N ASP A 49 6.65 -1.00 -6.32
CA ASP A 49 6.35 0.41 -6.56
C ASP A 49 5.19 0.89 -5.69
N LEU A 50 4.40 -0.04 -5.21
CA LEU A 50 3.24 0.25 -4.37
C LEU A 50 2.88 -1.00 -3.58
N ILE A 51 2.44 -0.81 -2.34
CA ILE A 51 1.95 -1.90 -1.51
C ILE A 51 0.53 -1.56 -1.05
N LEU A 52 -0.40 -2.49 -1.24
CA LEU A 52 -1.74 -2.45 -0.65
C LEU A 52 -1.74 -3.44 0.50
N CYS A 53 -2.10 -2.99 1.68
CA CYS A 53 -2.00 -3.84 2.86
C CYS A 53 -3.25 -3.76 3.73
N ASP A 54 -3.87 -4.90 3.97
CA ASP A 54 -4.98 -5.00 4.92
C ASP A 54 -4.45 -4.78 6.33
N ILE A 55 -5.23 -4.11 7.17
CA ILE A 55 -4.81 -3.86 8.55
C ILE A 55 -5.02 -5.08 9.42
N LYS A 56 -6.20 -5.70 9.35
CA LYS A 56 -6.52 -6.80 10.24
C LYS A 56 -6.25 -8.14 9.58
N MET A 57 -5.17 -8.77 10.00
CA MET A 57 -4.78 -10.08 9.51
C MET A 57 -4.26 -10.91 10.66
N PRO A 58 -4.39 -12.25 10.57
CA PRO A 58 -3.80 -13.12 11.58
C PRO A 58 -2.28 -13.07 11.49
N LYS A 59 -1.63 -13.55 12.54
CA LYS A 59 -0.18 -13.65 12.67
C LYS A 59 0.46 -12.28 12.83
N LYS A 60 0.57 -11.49 11.75
CA LYS A 60 1.18 -10.17 11.82
C LYS A 60 0.25 -9.18 11.17
N ASP A 61 -0.26 -8.21 11.93
CA ASP A 61 -1.23 -7.27 11.40
C ASP A 61 -0.61 -6.21 10.52
N GLY A 62 -1.47 -5.44 9.85
CA GLY A 62 -1.01 -4.48 8.87
C GLY A 62 -0.20 -3.33 9.43
N ILE A 63 -0.43 -2.96 10.69
CA ILE A 63 0.37 -1.89 11.31
C ILE A 63 1.82 -2.36 11.47
N GLU A 64 2.01 -3.61 11.89
CA GLU A 64 3.36 -4.16 12.00
C GLU A 64 4.04 -4.25 10.63
N VAL A 65 3.27 -4.62 9.60
CA VAL A 65 3.80 -4.66 8.24
C VAL A 65 4.18 -3.25 7.79
N LEU A 66 3.33 -2.26 8.06
CA LEU A 66 3.60 -0.88 7.69
C LEU A 66 4.89 -0.38 8.35
N LYS A 67 5.08 -0.68 9.64
CA LYS A 67 6.31 -0.30 10.32
C LYS A 67 7.53 -0.90 9.66
N HIS A 68 7.42 -2.16 9.25
CA HIS A 68 8.52 -2.82 8.54
C HIS A 68 8.82 -2.13 7.21
N ILE A 69 7.77 -1.81 6.45
CA ILE A 69 7.93 -1.12 5.17
C ILE A 69 8.62 0.23 5.36
N LEU A 70 8.17 0.99 6.35
CA LEU A 70 8.74 2.32 6.58
C LEU A 70 10.20 2.25 7.00
N LYS A 71 10.60 1.16 7.64
CA LYS A 71 11.99 0.97 8.04
C LYS A 71 12.84 0.50 6.87
N GLU A 72 12.35 -0.47 6.09
CA GLU A 72 13.17 -1.14 5.08
C GLU A 72 13.06 -0.52 3.69
N CYS A 73 11.89 0.03 3.36
CA CYS A 73 11.69 0.66 2.05
C CYS A 73 10.81 1.89 2.19
N PRO A 74 11.32 2.94 2.85
CA PRO A 74 10.50 4.11 3.19
C PRO A 74 9.97 4.87 1.99
N ASN A 75 10.54 4.66 0.81
CA ASN A 75 10.08 5.36 -0.39
C ASN A 75 8.97 4.63 -1.13
N THR A 76 8.58 3.44 -0.67
CA THR A 76 7.51 2.69 -1.30
C THR A 76 6.18 3.11 -0.69
N PRO A 77 5.29 3.76 -1.46
CA PRO A 77 4.00 4.16 -0.92
C PRO A 77 3.17 2.94 -0.54
N THR A 78 2.47 3.05 0.58
CA THR A 78 1.63 1.99 1.10
C THR A 78 0.23 2.52 1.31
N ILE A 79 -0.75 1.83 0.73
CA ILE A 79 -2.16 2.14 0.92
C ILE A 79 -2.72 1.09 1.87
N MET A 80 -3.24 1.54 3.00
CA MET A 80 -3.82 0.65 4.00
C MET A 80 -5.29 0.44 3.71
N ILE A 81 -5.77 -0.78 3.89
CA ILE A 81 -7.17 -1.11 3.66
C ILE A 81 -7.71 -1.70 4.96
N SER A 82 -8.86 -1.22 5.42
CA SER A 82 -9.37 -1.68 6.69
C SER A 82 -10.90 -1.76 6.67
N GLY A 83 -11.43 -2.64 7.52
CA GLY A 83 -12.86 -2.81 7.63
C GLY A 83 -13.51 -1.75 8.48
N HIS A 84 -14.82 -1.92 8.67
CA HIS A 84 -15.61 -1.01 9.49
C HIS A 84 -15.10 -0.98 10.93
N GLY A 85 -15.15 0.20 11.52
CA GLY A 85 -14.85 0.35 12.94
C GLY A 85 -13.39 0.49 13.27
N ASP A 86 -12.53 0.55 12.26
CA ASP A 86 -11.08 0.62 12.49
C ASP A 86 -10.53 2.03 12.30
N LEU A 87 -11.29 3.04 12.71
CA LEU A 87 -10.86 4.41 12.52
C LEU A 87 -9.55 4.71 13.24
N GLU A 88 -9.38 4.19 14.45
CA GLU A 88 -8.16 4.46 15.20
C GLU A 88 -6.93 3.92 14.50
N THR A 89 -7.02 2.70 13.97
CA THR A 89 -5.88 2.13 13.25
C THR A 89 -5.63 2.83 11.93
N ALA A 90 -6.69 3.33 11.29
CA ALA A 90 -6.54 4.13 10.09
C ALA A 90 -5.78 5.42 10.39
N VAL A 91 -6.17 6.11 11.46
CA VAL A 91 -5.50 7.34 11.87
C VAL A 91 -4.04 7.05 12.22
N GLU A 92 -3.79 5.97 12.94
CA GLU A 92 -2.43 5.59 13.28
C GLU A 92 -1.60 5.30 12.03
N SER A 93 -2.19 4.62 11.05
CA SER A 93 -1.49 4.33 9.80
C SER A 93 -1.03 5.60 9.10
N MET A 94 -1.92 6.59 9.02
CA MET A 94 -1.57 7.85 8.39
C MET A 94 -0.52 8.60 9.18
N ARG A 95 -0.62 8.56 10.50
CA ARG A 95 0.36 9.21 11.38
C ARG A 95 1.74 8.58 11.21
N LEU A 96 1.79 7.27 11.02
CA LEU A 96 3.06 6.56 10.83
C LEU A 96 3.69 6.86 9.47
N GLY A 97 2.87 7.16 8.46
CA GLY A 97 3.42 7.49 7.15
C GLY A 97 2.83 6.71 5.98
N ALA A 98 1.68 6.05 6.16
CA ALA A 98 1.00 5.44 5.04
C ALA A 98 0.63 6.50 4.02
N PHE A 99 0.62 6.13 2.75
CA PHE A 99 0.26 7.06 1.70
C PHE A 99 -1.23 7.40 1.74
N ASP A 100 -2.06 6.39 1.99
CA ASP A 100 -3.51 6.58 2.03
C ASP A 100 -4.14 5.44 2.82
N TYR A 101 -5.43 5.61 3.07
CA TYR A 101 -6.24 4.64 3.78
C TYR A 101 -7.59 4.51 3.08
N ILE A 102 -8.05 3.29 2.89
CA ILE A 102 -9.31 3.01 2.21
C ILE A 102 -10.10 2.01 3.04
N SER A 103 -11.38 2.31 3.29
CA SER A 103 -12.22 1.41 4.07
C SER A 103 -12.84 0.33 3.19
N LYS A 104 -13.12 -0.82 3.79
CA LYS A 104 -13.80 -1.92 3.12
C LYS A 104 -15.31 -1.77 3.29
N PRO A 105 -16.12 -2.17 2.34
CA PRO A 105 -15.71 -2.61 1.00
C PRO A 105 -15.20 -1.42 0.20
N PRO A 106 -14.17 -1.58 -0.59
CA PRO A 106 -13.58 -0.44 -1.25
C PRO A 106 -14.47 0.12 -2.35
N ASP A 107 -14.57 1.44 -2.36
CA ASP A 107 -15.10 2.15 -3.51
C ASP A 107 -14.02 2.06 -4.58
N LEU A 108 -14.34 1.42 -5.70
CA LEU A 108 -13.31 1.14 -6.71
C LEU A 108 -12.71 2.39 -7.32
N ASN A 109 -13.52 3.42 -7.54
CA ASN A 109 -12.98 4.68 -8.06
C ASN A 109 -12.02 5.32 -7.06
N ARG A 110 -12.39 5.29 -5.78
CA ARG A 110 -11.55 5.80 -4.71
C ARG A 110 -10.23 5.06 -4.66
N LEU A 111 -10.30 3.73 -4.75
CA LEU A 111 -9.11 2.88 -4.74
C LEU A 111 -8.20 3.19 -5.93
N LEU A 112 -8.77 3.22 -7.12
CA LEU A 112 -7.97 3.44 -8.33
C LEU A 112 -7.35 4.84 -8.36
N ASN A 113 -8.07 5.85 -7.87
CA ASN A 113 -7.50 7.19 -7.78
C ASN A 113 -6.31 7.21 -6.83
N SER A 114 -6.41 6.52 -5.70
CA SER A 114 -5.31 6.45 -4.74
C SER A 114 -4.12 5.71 -5.32
N VAL A 115 -4.37 4.61 -6.03
CA VAL A 115 -3.30 3.83 -6.67
C VAL A 115 -2.57 4.69 -7.69
N ARG A 116 -3.31 5.39 -8.55
CA ARG A 116 -2.69 6.26 -9.56
C ARG A 116 -1.86 7.36 -8.92
N SER A 117 -2.40 7.99 -7.87
CA SER A 117 -1.67 9.04 -7.17
C SER A 117 -0.40 8.52 -6.52
N ALA A 118 -0.47 7.34 -5.91
CA ALA A 118 0.69 6.75 -5.26
C ALA A 118 1.78 6.44 -6.27
N LEU A 119 1.41 5.85 -7.40
CA LEU A 119 2.38 5.48 -8.42
C LEU A 119 2.98 6.70 -9.10
N LEU A 120 2.17 7.71 -9.35
CA LEU A 120 2.66 8.94 -9.94
C LEU A 120 3.62 9.66 -9.01
N ASN A 121 3.27 9.74 -7.75
CA ASN A 121 4.11 10.37 -6.74
C ASN A 121 5.44 9.63 -6.58
N ASN A 122 5.40 8.31 -6.55
CA ASN A 122 6.59 7.49 -6.43
C ASN A 122 7.50 7.68 -7.65
N ASN A 123 6.93 7.69 -8.84
CA ASN A 123 7.69 7.90 -10.06
C ASN A 123 8.32 9.28 -10.09
N PHE A 124 7.59 10.29 -9.62
CA PHE A 124 8.11 11.64 -9.55
C PHE A 124 9.34 11.72 -8.64
N VAL A 125 9.23 11.12 -7.46
CA VAL A 125 10.35 11.10 -6.51
C VAL A 125 11.56 10.41 -7.12
N LYS A 126 11.35 9.27 -7.77
CA LYS A 126 12.44 8.52 -8.38
C LYS A 126 13.13 9.33 -9.47
N ARG A 127 12.36 9.92 -10.38
CA ARG A 127 12.92 10.66 -11.50
C ARG A 127 13.54 11.97 -11.07
N GLY A 128 12.85 12.68 -10.19
CA GLY A 128 13.27 14.02 -9.80
C GLY A 128 14.34 14.05 -8.75
N LYS A 129 14.59 12.92 -8.08
CA LYS A 129 15.52 12.87 -6.95
C LYS A 129 15.11 13.91 -5.91
N VAL A 130 13.82 14.01 -5.65
CA VAL A 130 13.28 14.99 -4.74
C VAL A 130 13.78 14.67 -3.33
N LYS A 131 14.23 15.71 -2.70
CA LYS A 131 14.62 15.54 -1.33
C LYS A 131 13.40 15.56 -0.49
N ASN A 132 13.12 15.55 -0.07
CA ASN A 132 12.18 15.64 0.51
C ASN A 132 11.91 16.23 1.43
N ASN A 133 12.10 16.74 1.34
CA ASN A 133 11.94 17.25 1.92
C ASN A 133 11.13 17.76 2.21
N LYS A 134 11.03 17.80 1.89
CA LYS A 134 10.37 18.14 2.07
C LYS A 134 9.53 18.16 2.58
N SER A 135 9.68 17.84 2.76
CA SER A 135 9.01 17.80 3.09
C SER A 135 8.48 18.21 3.90
N LYS A 136 8.95 18.47 4.32
CA LYS A 136 8.58 18.93 5.11
C LYS A 136 8.06 20.00 5.16
N GLU A 137 8.40 20.60 4.53
CA GLU A 137 7.91 21.53 4.41
C GLU A 137 6.66 21.69 4.32
N PHE A 138 6.22 21.45 4.26
CA PHE A 138 5.04 21.44 4.18
C PHE A 138 4.41 21.45 5.15
N ASN A 139 4.97 21.62 5.79
CA ASN A 139 4.60 21.59 6.61
C ASN A 139 4.15 22.30 7.19
N ILE A 140 4.15 22.85 7.13
CA ILE A 140 3.74 23.45 7.42
C ILE A 140 3.14 23.60 7.60
#